data_f584c03590b36d343794d3c23e58f66f
#
_entry.id   f584c03590b36d343794d3c23e58f66f
#
_cell.length_a   1.000
_cell.length_b   1.000
_cell.length_c   1.000
_cell.angle_alpha   90.00
_cell.angle_beta   90.00
_cell.angle_gamma   90.00
#
_symmetry.space_group_name_H-M   'P 1'
#
loop_
_entity.id
_entity.type
_entity.pdbx_description
1 polymer ?
#
loop_
_entity_poly.entity_id
_entity_poly.type
_entity_poly.pdbx_seq_one_letter_code
_entity_poly.pdbx_strand_id
1 'polypeptide(L)'
;MIEVLDALVRRVDGEAWGVRELASALKESRSTINRILVALVERDFAVEEGVGKYRVGPRLKVLMHALNHRSALLDRARVVLDGLADSARRAALLSVYAPHLNGYYVLHCGEAPATLFFKPRNGSLFPLAFGDIGRALGEHLCKHPGQGDDSARPASKHPLQGIAESEFPPAAAVVVRQLAQGLVIALSLHDLGGVDDKAWRSPTTTLEVAAERLSLAFTEADSSEPEVLTDGDTSTVARLERLLQLVCAEPNGYRYSSGMAAQLHCNWATARKIIESASSQYLIHTDEKVIYPGARLYQWAALLGSEKCSPVQLCKAIVDALVKETGETIACLSYDGTTSKAQFMEVIQGWRPIQYKLETGVDVPLYAGGAGKAVLAYLPATVADELKLERITDATITSHATLRADLHSIRARGWSMGDGERVLGAFGIGVPFFIDGQVAGSISATIPQYRKEECDVPALVEKMKVASRRIGQLLSLVK
;
A
#
# COMPACT_ATOMS: atom_id res chain seq x y z
N MET A 1 -7.14 -12.54 12.29
CA MET A 1 -6.37 -11.35 11.81
C MET A 1 -6.50 -11.15 10.32
N ILE A 2 -6.15 -12.12 9.47
CA ILE A 2 -6.30 -11.99 7.99
C ILE A 2 -7.76 -11.73 7.60
N GLU A 3 -8.74 -12.40 8.24
CA GLU A 3 -10.17 -12.16 8.00
C GLU A 3 -10.61 -10.73 8.37
N VAL A 4 -10.00 -10.13 9.41
CA VAL A 4 -10.25 -8.73 9.79
C VAL A 4 -9.73 -7.78 8.70
N LEU A 5 -8.50 -8.01 8.22
CA LEU A 5 -7.94 -7.25 7.09
C LEU A 5 -8.78 -7.39 5.84
N ASP A 6 -9.21 -8.62 5.52
CA ASP A 6 -10.08 -8.90 4.37
C ASP A 6 -11.40 -8.12 4.44
N ALA A 7 -12.03 -8.11 5.61
CA ALA A 7 -13.25 -7.33 5.83
C ALA A 7 -13.03 -5.82 5.66
N LEU A 8 -11.92 -5.28 6.18
CA LEU A 8 -11.57 -3.87 6.01
C LEU A 8 -11.34 -3.51 4.53
N VAL A 9 -10.61 -4.36 3.79
CA VAL A 9 -10.29 -4.15 2.36
C VAL A 9 -11.53 -4.22 1.48
N ARG A 10 -12.43 -5.16 1.77
CA ARG A 10 -13.61 -5.42 0.93
C ARG A 10 -14.78 -4.46 1.17
N ARG A 11 -14.69 -3.58 2.15
CA ARG A 11 -15.71 -2.56 2.39
C ARG A 11 -15.59 -1.42 1.37
N VAL A 12 -16.38 -1.51 0.33
CA VAL A 12 -16.29 -0.68 -0.87
C VAL A 12 -17.14 0.59 -0.79
N ASP A 13 -18.14 0.61 0.11
CA ASP A 13 -19.05 1.75 0.33
C ASP A 13 -18.38 2.99 0.94
N GLY A 14 -17.10 2.88 1.28
CA GLY A 14 -16.34 3.96 1.90
C GLY A 14 -16.71 4.21 3.37
N GLU A 15 -17.58 3.40 3.97
CA GLU A 15 -17.91 3.52 5.40
C GLU A 15 -16.88 2.82 6.29
N ALA A 16 -16.71 3.30 7.52
CA ALA A 16 -15.83 2.68 8.49
C ALA A 16 -16.57 1.56 9.26
N TRP A 17 -15.88 0.44 9.51
CA TRP A 17 -16.40 -0.66 10.30
C TRP A 17 -16.48 -0.33 11.79
N GLY A 18 -17.65 -0.50 12.40
CA GLY A 18 -17.78 -0.54 13.85
C GLY A 18 -17.29 -1.88 14.43
N VAL A 19 -16.68 -1.86 15.62
CA VAL A 19 -16.20 -3.10 16.29
C VAL A 19 -17.31 -4.16 16.44
N ARG A 20 -18.53 -3.72 16.79
CA ARG A 20 -19.68 -4.64 16.96
C ARG A 20 -20.12 -5.26 15.65
N GLU A 21 -20.16 -4.46 14.61
CA GLU A 21 -20.54 -4.86 13.26
C GLU A 21 -19.54 -5.88 12.72
N LEU A 22 -18.23 -5.60 12.84
CA LEU A 22 -17.16 -6.49 12.42
C LEU A 22 -17.14 -7.81 13.20
N ALA A 23 -17.37 -7.74 14.52
CA ALA A 23 -17.47 -8.92 15.37
C ALA A 23 -18.64 -9.84 14.96
N SER A 24 -19.79 -9.24 14.62
CA SER A 24 -20.96 -9.96 14.12
C SER A 24 -20.69 -10.59 12.75
N ALA A 25 -20.09 -9.82 11.83
CA ALA A 25 -19.79 -10.28 10.47
C ALA A 25 -18.82 -11.46 10.45
N LEU A 26 -17.79 -11.42 11.30
CA LEU A 26 -16.77 -12.45 11.41
C LEU A 26 -17.10 -13.57 12.40
N LYS A 27 -18.25 -13.48 13.11
CA LYS A 27 -18.67 -14.41 14.16
C LYS A 27 -17.63 -14.58 15.28
N GLU A 28 -16.96 -13.48 15.63
CA GLU A 28 -15.91 -13.42 16.65
C GLU A 28 -16.34 -12.60 17.86
N SER A 29 -15.63 -12.75 18.98
CA SER A 29 -15.90 -11.93 20.17
C SER A 29 -15.45 -10.48 19.94
N ARG A 30 -16.18 -9.51 20.53
CA ARG A 30 -15.81 -8.09 20.47
C ARG A 30 -14.42 -7.82 21.04
N SER A 31 -14.04 -8.52 22.10
CA SER A 31 -12.73 -8.40 22.71
C SER A 31 -11.59 -8.87 21.80
N THR A 32 -11.83 -9.98 21.07
CA THR A 32 -10.87 -10.49 20.07
C THR A 32 -10.70 -9.49 18.92
N ILE A 33 -11.82 -9.01 18.36
CA ILE A 33 -11.78 -8.02 17.26
C ILE A 33 -11.10 -6.73 17.70
N ASN A 34 -11.45 -6.20 18.88
CA ASN A 34 -10.83 -4.97 19.38
C ASN A 34 -9.31 -5.13 19.56
N ARG A 35 -8.84 -6.24 20.14
CA ARG A 35 -7.41 -6.51 20.30
C ARG A 35 -6.68 -6.61 18.94
N ILE A 36 -7.31 -7.23 17.93
CA ILE A 36 -6.74 -7.31 16.58
C ILE A 36 -6.69 -5.92 15.95
N LEU A 37 -7.76 -5.12 16.04
CA LEU A 37 -7.80 -3.78 15.47
C LEU A 37 -6.77 -2.84 16.09
N VAL A 38 -6.62 -2.86 17.42
CA VAL A 38 -5.56 -2.08 18.10
C VAL A 38 -4.17 -2.45 17.55
N ALA A 39 -3.86 -3.74 17.47
CA ALA A 39 -2.57 -4.17 16.94
C ALA A 39 -2.38 -3.82 15.44
N LEU A 40 -3.45 -3.79 14.64
CA LEU A 40 -3.40 -3.35 13.26
C LEU A 40 -3.22 -1.83 13.13
N VAL A 41 -3.81 -1.03 14.03
CA VAL A 41 -3.64 0.43 14.07
C VAL A 41 -2.21 0.81 14.47
N GLU A 42 -1.63 0.12 15.45
CA GLU A 42 -0.23 0.34 15.86
C GLU A 42 0.77 0.20 14.70
N ARG A 43 0.39 -0.54 13.65
CA ARG A 43 1.23 -0.78 12.46
C ARG A 43 0.66 -0.20 11.17
N ASP A 44 -0.25 0.72 11.23
CA ASP A 44 -0.85 1.39 10.07
C ASP A 44 -1.58 0.46 9.07
N PHE A 45 -1.89 -0.78 9.46
CA PHE A 45 -2.74 -1.67 8.67
C PHE A 45 -4.22 -1.30 8.76
N ALA A 46 -4.61 -0.67 9.86
CA ALA A 46 -5.92 -0.04 10.04
C ALA A 46 -5.75 1.39 10.55
N VAL A 47 -6.77 2.22 10.35
CA VAL A 47 -6.89 3.56 10.94
C VAL A 47 -8.23 3.67 11.65
N GLU A 48 -8.23 4.29 12.83
CA GLU A 48 -9.46 4.63 13.54
C GLU A 48 -9.96 5.99 13.07
N GLU A 49 -11.18 6.01 12.54
CA GLU A 49 -11.84 7.20 12.03
C GLU A 49 -13.08 7.50 12.90
N GLY A 50 -12.89 8.37 13.88
CA GLY A 50 -13.88 8.56 14.95
C GLY A 50 -13.84 7.43 15.99
N VAL A 51 -14.70 7.49 17.00
CA VAL A 51 -14.66 6.54 18.12
C VAL A 51 -15.17 5.16 17.70
N GLY A 52 -14.27 4.17 17.74
CA GLY A 52 -14.60 2.77 17.51
C GLY A 52 -14.98 2.41 16.07
N LYS A 53 -14.60 3.23 15.09
CA LYS A 53 -14.79 2.98 13.66
C LYS A 53 -13.44 2.84 12.96
N TYR A 54 -13.28 1.83 12.11
CA TYR A 54 -12.01 1.44 11.52
C TYR A 54 -12.10 1.28 10.00
N ARG A 55 -11.05 1.70 9.32
CA ARG A 55 -10.83 1.50 7.87
C ARG A 55 -9.47 0.86 7.62
N VAL A 56 -9.27 0.43 6.36
CA VAL A 56 -7.96 -0.02 5.90
C VAL A 56 -6.93 1.11 6.01
N GLY A 57 -5.78 0.79 6.59
CA GLY A 57 -4.70 1.74 6.83
C GLY A 57 -3.74 1.93 5.64
N PRO A 58 -2.90 2.97 5.68
CA PRO A 58 -2.00 3.31 4.59
C PRO A 58 -0.95 2.22 4.32
N ARG A 59 -0.53 1.47 5.35
CA ARG A 59 0.49 0.43 5.21
C ARG A 59 0.06 -0.66 4.21
N LEU A 60 -1.18 -1.15 4.33
CA LEU A 60 -1.69 -2.16 3.41
C LEU A 60 -1.85 -1.60 2.00
N LYS A 61 -2.32 -0.35 1.86
CA LYS A 61 -2.45 0.32 0.54
C LYS A 61 -1.10 0.40 -0.18
N VAL A 62 -0.03 0.74 0.53
CA VAL A 62 1.33 0.82 -0.03
C VAL A 62 1.81 -0.55 -0.49
N LEU A 63 1.64 -1.60 0.33
CA LEU A 63 2.01 -2.96 -0.06
C LEU A 63 1.27 -3.42 -1.30
N MET A 64 -0.02 -3.12 -1.41
CA MET A 64 -0.83 -3.46 -2.58
C MET A 64 -0.44 -2.65 -3.81
N HIS A 65 -0.06 -1.38 -3.63
CA HIS A 65 0.50 -0.57 -4.70
C HIS A 65 1.83 -1.15 -5.21
N ALA A 66 2.73 -1.52 -4.31
CA ALA A 66 4.00 -2.16 -4.66
C ALA A 66 3.78 -3.47 -5.44
N LEU A 67 2.85 -4.33 -4.98
CA LEU A 67 2.46 -5.54 -5.69
C LEU A 67 1.95 -5.24 -7.10
N ASN A 68 1.09 -4.23 -7.26
CA ASN A 68 0.53 -3.85 -8.57
C ASN A 68 1.60 -3.35 -9.57
N HIS A 69 2.64 -2.69 -9.08
CA HIS A 69 3.68 -2.11 -9.95
C HIS A 69 4.87 -3.03 -10.20
N ARG A 70 5.06 -4.07 -9.38
CA ARG A 70 6.19 -5.00 -9.52
C ARG A 70 5.78 -6.37 -10.07
N SER A 71 4.47 -6.66 -10.15
CA SER A 71 3.99 -7.95 -10.63
C SER A 71 4.04 -8.05 -12.14
N ALA A 72 4.89 -8.92 -12.67
CA ALA A 72 4.95 -9.23 -14.10
C ALA A 72 3.61 -9.80 -14.63
N LEU A 73 2.83 -10.51 -13.79
CA LEU A 73 1.50 -10.95 -14.15
C LEU A 73 0.59 -9.78 -14.48
N LEU A 74 0.55 -8.77 -13.59
CA LEU A 74 -0.33 -7.61 -13.76
C LEU A 74 0.11 -6.73 -14.94
N ASP A 75 1.40 -6.53 -15.14
CA ASP A 75 1.93 -5.77 -16.28
C ASP A 75 1.61 -6.45 -17.61
N ARG A 76 1.84 -7.77 -17.70
CA ARG A 76 1.47 -8.54 -18.89
C ARG A 76 -0.04 -8.60 -19.10
N ALA A 77 -0.82 -8.75 -18.02
CA ALA A 77 -2.28 -8.75 -18.11
C ALA A 77 -2.79 -7.46 -18.75
N ARG A 78 -2.26 -6.29 -18.35
CA ARG A 78 -2.62 -5.00 -18.98
C ARG A 78 -2.33 -5.03 -20.47
N VAL A 79 -1.10 -5.33 -20.87
CA VAL A 79 -0.69 -5.32 -22.28
C VAL A 79 -1.50 -6.32 -23.12
N VAL A 80 -1.70 -7.54 -22.61
CA VAL A 80 -2.42 -8.60 -23.32
C VAL A 80 -3.90 -8.26 -23.46
N LEU A 81 -4.54 -7.79 -22.39
CA LEU A 81 -5.99 -7.51 -22.40
C LEU A 81 -6.33 -6.24 -23.16
N ASP A 82 -5.50 -5.19 -23.06
CA ASP A 82 -5.70 -3.97 -23.85
C ASP A 82 -5.54 -4.28 -25.34
N GLY A 83 -4.51 -5.04 -25.74
CA GLY A 83 -4.34 -5.49 -27.12
C GLY A 83 -5.47 -6.40 -27.62
N LEU A 84 -6.02 -7.26 -26.75
CA LEU A 84 -7.20 -8.07 -27.05
C LEU A 84 -8.46 -7.20 -27.25
N ALA A 85 -8.67 -6.26 -26.32
CA ALA A 85 -9.85 -5.38 -26.38
C ALA A 85 -9.83 -4.52 -27.63
N ASP A 86 -8.67 -3.97 -28.01
CA ASP A 86 -8.48 -3.18 -29.23
C ASP A 86 -8.73 -4.02 -30.49
N SER A 87 -8.11 -5.22 -30.57
CA SER A 87 -8.21 -6.06 -31.77
C SER A 87 -9.60 -6.67 -31.94
N ALA A 88 -10.23 -7.10 -30.82
CA ALA A 88 -11.55 -7.69 -30.81
C ALA A 88 -12.70 -6.68 -30.86
N ARG A 89 -12.42 -5.41 -30.51
CA ARG A 89 -13.43 -4.37 -30.24
C ARG A 89 -14.48 -4.82 -29.21
N ARG A 90 -14.03 -5.60 -28.20
CA ARG A 90 -14.82 -6.21 -27.15
C ARG A 90 -14.12 -6.00 -25.79
N ALA A 91 -14.88 -5.96 -24.71
CA ALA A 91 -14.28 -5.95 -23.39
C ALA A 91 -13.57 -7.28 -23.10
N ALA A 92 -12.28 -7.22 -22.72
CA ALA A 92 -11.47 -8.38 -22.37
C ALA A 92 -11.24 -8.39 -20.87
N LEU A 93 -11.61 -9.49 -20.18
CA LEU A 93 -11.45 -9.60 -18.74
C LEU A 93 -10.49 -10.72 -18.37
N LEU A 94 -9.66 -10.43 -17.35
CA LEU A 94 -8.94 -11.43 -16.57
C LEU A 94 -9.61 -11.53 -15.22
N SER A 95 -10.16 -12.72 -14.93
CA SER A 95 -10.76 -13.05 -13.64
C SER A 95 -9.92 -14.10 -12.92
N VAL A 96 -9.94 -14.08 -11.59
CA VAL A 96 -9.21 -15.03 -10.73
C VAL A 96 -10.19 -15.73 -9.82
N TYR A 97 -10.09 -17.06 -9.73
CA TYR A 97 -10.81 -17.84 -8.76
C TYR A 97 -10.35 -17.53 -7.33
N ALA A 98 -11.28 -17.30 -6.43
CA ALA A 98 -11.05 -17.00 -5.02
C ALA A 98 -11.58 -18.15 -4.14
N PRO A 99 -10.76 -19.17 -3.83
CA PRO A 99 -11.21 -20.36 -3.11
C PRO A 99 -11.84 -20.04 -1.75
N HIS A 100 -11.24 -19.11 -1.00
CA HIS A 100 -11.70 -18.67 0.32
C HIS A 100 -13.08 -18.00 0.33
N LEU A 101 -13.60 -17.63 -0.85
CA LEU A 101 -14.90 -16.96 -1.01
C LEU A 101 -15.87 -17.77 -1.87
N ASN A 102 -15.44 -18.93 -2.37
CA ASN A 102 -16.18 -19.76 -3.31
C ASN A 102 -16.77 -18.94 -4.48
N GLY A 103 -15.90 -18.12 -5.10
CA GLY A 103 -16.28 -17.18 -6.15
C GLY A 103 -15.09 -16.81 -7.02
N TYR A 104 -15.27 -15.80 -7.85
CA TYR A 104 -14.19 -15.20 -8.64
C TYR A 104 -14.28 -13.69 -8.58
N TYR A 105 -13.17 -13.02 -8.86
CA TYR A 105 -13.12 -11.58 -8.97
C TYR A 105 -12.42 -11.15 -10.26
N VAL A 106 -12.78 -9.96 -10.76
CA VAL A 106 -12.12 -9.36 -11.92
C VAL A 106 -10.80 -8.75 -11.47
N LEU A 107 -9.69 -9.26 -11.99
CA LEU A 107 -8.36 -8.73 -11.69
C LEU A 107 -8.03 -7.53 -12.57
N HIS A 108 -8.33 -7.61 -13.87
CA HIS A 108 -8.13 -6.53 -14.84
C HIS A 108 -9.16 -6.60 -15.97
N CYS A 109 -9.50 -5.42 -16.52
CA CYS A 109 -10.38 -5.27 -17.66
C CYS A 109 -9.71 -4.39 -18.73
N GLY A 110 -9.49 -4.93 -19.92
CA GLY A 110 -9.14 -4.19 -21.13
C GLY A 110 -10.40 -3.60 -21.75
N GLU A 111 -10.35 -2.30 -22.02
CA GLU A 111 -11.50 -1.55 -22.56
C GLU A 111 -11.48 -1.51 -24.08
N ALA A 112 -12.60 -1.86 -24.72
CA ALA A 112 -12.74 -1.67 -26.15
C ALA A 112 -12.84 -0.17 -26.47
N PRO A 113 -12.27 0.28 -27.59
CA PRO A 113 -12.42 1.67 -28.06
C PRO A 113 -13.84 1.89 -28.61
N ALA A 114 -14.82 2.05 -27.73
CA ALA A 114 -16.24 2.19 -28.05
C ALA A 114 -16.91 3.22 -27.16
N THR A 115 -17.99 3.84 -27.64
CA THR A 115 -18.79 4.80 -26.87
C THR A 115 -19.55 4.11 -25.72
N LEU A 116 -20.00 2.85 -25.94
CA LEU A 116 -20.57 1.99 -24.92
C LEU A 116 -19.52 0.96 -24.52
N PHE A 117 -19.16 0.89 -23.22
CA PHE A 117 -18.14 -0.02 -22.72
C PHE A 117 -18.63 -0.73 -21.45
N PHE A 118 -18.13 -1.95 -21.25
CA PHE A 118 -18.33 -2.74 -20.04
C PHE A 118 -17.04 -2.76 -19.24
N LYS A 119 -17.09 -2.22 -18.04
CA LYS A 119 -15.94 -2.15 -17.13
C LYS A 119 -16.38 -2.47 -15.71
N PRO A 120 -16.40 -3.76 -15.35
CA PRO A 120 -16.60 -4.12 -13.96
C PRO A 120 -15.44 -3.57 -13.10
N ARG A 121 -15.75 -3.21 -11.87
CA ARG A 121 -14.73 -2.72 -10.94
C ARG A 121 -13.73 -3.85 -10.64
N ASN A 122 -12.43 -3.57 -10.74
CA ASN A 122 -11.38 -4.51 -10.34
C ASN A 122 -11.54 -4.92 -8.86
N GLY A 123 -11.33 -6.20 -8.58
CA GLY A 123 -11.52 -6.79 -7.25
C GLY A 123 -12.98 -7.13 -6.90
N SER A 124 -13.97 -6.74 -7.72
CA SER A 124 -15.37 -7.11 -7.52
C SER A 124 -15.55 -8.62 -7.53
N LEU A 125 -16.19 -9.15 -6.49
CA LEU A 125 -16.40 -10.57 -6.29
C LEU A 125 -17.73 -11.02 -6.87
N PHE A 126 -17.72 -12.14 -7.56
CA PHE A 126 -18.87 -12.82 -8.13
C PHE A 126 -18.92 -14.30 -7.67
N PRO A 127 -20.09 -14.86 -7.38
CA PRO A 127 -20.22 -16.29 -7.07
C PRO A 127 -19.86 -17.15 -8.28
N LEU A 128 -19.41 -18.39 -8.07
CA LEU A 128 -19.16 -19.34 -9.17
C LEU A 128 -20.43 -19.66 -10.00
N ALA A 129 -21.62 -19.53 -9.42
CA ALA A 129 -22.87 -19.69 -10.15
C ALA A 129 -23.19 -18.52 -11.09
N PHE A 130 -22.41 -17.43 -11.07
CA PHE A 130 -22.70 -16.22 -11.79
C PHE A 130 -22.02 -16.19 -13.16
N GLY A 131 -22.82 -16.11 -14.23
CA GLY A 131 -22.40 -15.88 -15.61
C GLY A 131 -21.53 -16.99 -16.23
N ASP A 132 -21.05 -16.73 -17.44
CA ASP A 132 -20.25 -17.70 -18.22
C ASP A 132 -18.88 -17.97 -17.60
N ILE A 133 -18.27 -16.95 -17.00
CA ILE A 133 -16.97 -17.07 -16.31
C ILE A 133 -17.08 -18.03 -15.13
N GLY A 134 -18.08 -17.82 -14.27
CA GLY A 134 -18.29 -18.68 -13.11
C GLY A 134 -18.58 -20.13 -13.48
N ARG A 135 -19.38 -20.33 -14.53
CA ARG A 135 -19.67 -21.67 -15.08
C ARG A 135 -18.40 -22.36 -15.60
N ALA A 136 -17.60 -21.68 -16.41
CA ALA A 136 -16.35 -22.22 -16.95
C ALA A 136 -15.33 -22.54 -15.85
N LEU A 137 -15.21 -21.70 -14.82
CA LEU A 137 -14.39 -21.97 -13.64
C LEU A 137 -14.90 -23.19 -12.87
N GLY A 138 -16.21 -23.31 -12.63
CA GLY A 138 -16.82 -24.45 -11.96
C GLY A 138 -16.56 -25.76 -12.70
N GLU A 139 -16.71 -25.78 -14.02
CA GLU A 139 -16.40 -26.93 -14.86
C GLU A 139 -14.91 -27.32 -14.80
N HIS A 140 -14.02 -26.34 -14.81
CA HIS A 140 -12.59 -26.58 -14.69
C HIS A 140 -12.22 -27.21 -13.34
N LEU A 141 -12.76 -26.68 -12.24
CA LEU A 141 -12.53 -27.17 -10.89
C LEU A 141 -13.06 -28.60 -10.70
N CYS A 142 -14.22 -28.91 -11.29
CA CYS A 142 -14.77 -30.30 -11.27
C CYS A 142 -13.86 -31.31 -12.00
N LYS A 143 -13.19 -30.86 -13.07
CA LYS A 143 -12.27 -31.74 -13.84
C LYS A 143 -10.91 -31.93 -13.17
N HIS A 144 -10.53 -31.00 -12.26
CA HIS A 144 -9.23 -30.99 -11.56
C HIS A 144 -9.47 -30.92 -10.04
N PRO A 145 -10.02 -32.01 -9.42
CA PRO A 145 -10.22 -32.05 -7.97
C PRO A 145 -8.87 -31.93 -7.25
N GLY A 146 -8.81 -31.08 -6.24
CA GLY A 146 -7.57 -30.72 -5.52
C GLY A 146 -7.08 -29.31 -5.79
N GLN A 147 -7.64 -28.62 -6.78
CA GLN A 147 -7.41 -27.19 -7.03
C GLN A 147 -8.46 -26.30 -6.32
N GLY A 148 -9.57 -26.89 -5.88
CA GLY A 148 -10.58 -26.26 -5.02
C GLY A 148 -10.47 -26.81 -3.60
N ASP A 149 -10.77 -25.98 -2.62
CA ASP A 149 -10.90 -26.44 -1.24
C ASP A 149 -12.17 -27.34 -1.14
N ASP A 150 -11.98 -28.63 -0.84
CA ASP A 150 -13.08 -29.60 -0.62
C ASP A 150 -13.96 -29.25 0.59
N SER A 151 -13.53 -28.30 1.44
CA SER A 151 -14.36 -27.72 2.46
C SER A 151 -15.28 -26.65 1.86
N ALA A 152 -16.39 -27.07 1.22
CA ALA A 152 -17.44 -26.17 0.75
C ALA A 152 -17.96 -25.33 1.91
N ARG A 153 -17.29 -24.23 2.24
CA ARG A 153 -17.88 -23.18 3.08
C ARG A 153 -19.08 -22.64 2.30
N PRO A 154 -20.26 -22.58 2.92
CA PRO A 154 -21.41 -21.99 2.28
C PRO A 154 -21.02 -20.62 1.77
N ALA A 155 -21.35 -20.32 0.51
CA ALA A 155 -21.09 -19.05 -0.12
C ALA A 155 -21.34 -17.93 0.90
N SER A 156 -20.32 -17.17 1.24
CA SER A 156 -20.49 -16.11 2.23
C SER A 156 -21.61 -15.21 1.70
N LYS A 157 -22.61 -14.95 2.53
CA LYS A 157 -23.73 -14.05 2.21
C LYS A 157 -23.23 -12.59 2.17
N HIS A 158 -22.16 -12.35 1.41
CA HIS A 158 -21.76 -10.99 1.12
C HIS A 158 -22.63 -10.50 -0.03
N PRO A 159 -23.31 -9.37 0.14
CA PRO A 159 -24.09 -8.81 -0.95
C PRO A 159 -23.16 -8.65 -2.16
N LEU A 160 -23.53 -9.27 -3.25
CA LEU A 160 -23.04 -8.88 -4.56
C LEU A 160 -23.18 -7.37 -4.64
N GLN A 161 -22.15 -6.69 -5.11
CA GLN A 161 -22.19 -5.24 -5.29
C GLN A 161 -23.23 -4.89 -6.37
N GLY A 162 -24.51 -4.99 -6.06
CA GLY A 162 -25.61 -4.40 -6.81
C GLY A 162 -25.73 -4.71 -8.33
N ILE A 163 -24.85 -5.54 -8.90
CA ILE A 163 -24.89 -5.89 -10.32
C ILE A 163 -25.79 -7.12 -10.47
N ALA A 164 -26.90 -6.95 -11.16
CA ALA A 164 -27.75 -8.08 -11.54
C ALA A 164 -27.05 -8.92 -12.63
N GLU A 165 -27.32 -10.23 -12.66
CA GLU A 165 -26.74 -11.12 -13.68
C GLU A 165 -27.10 -10.65 -15.11
N SER A 166 -28.29 -10.05 -15.26
CA SER A 166 -28.76 -9.46 -16.51
C SER A 166 -27.95 -8.22 -16.98
N GLU A 167 -27.20 -7.59 -16.07
CA GLU A 167 -26.33 -6.43 -16.40
C GLU A 167 -24.93 -6.87 -16.80
N PHE A 168 -24.61 -8.16 -16.65
CA PHE A 168 -23.32 -8.73 -17.03
C PHE A 168 -23.46 -9.28 -18.48
N PRO A 169 -22.80 -8.68 -19.48
CA PRO A 169 -22.95 -9.11 -20.85
C PRO A 169 -22.44 -10.55 -21.03
N PRO A 170 -23.07 -11.35 -21.90
CA PRO A 170 -22.62 -12.70 -22.17
C PRO A 170 -21.20 -12.72 -22.73
N ALA A 171 -20.46 -13.76 -22.40
CA ALA A 171 -19.13 -13.93 -22.94
C ALA A 171 -19.20 -14.63 -24.32
N ALA A 172 -18.56 -14.03 -25.32
CA ALA A 172 -18.35 -14.66 -26.62
C ALA A 172 -17.42 -15.88 -26.52
N ALA A 173 -16.47 -15.87 -25.59
CA ALA A 173 -15.61 -16.99 -25.24
C ALA A 173 -15.06 -16.84 -23.83
N VAL A 174 -14.77 -17.98 -23.17
CA VAL A 174 -14.06 -18.06 -21.89
C VAL A 174 -13.01 -19.15 -21.96
N VAL A 175 -11.78 -18.86 -21.53
CA VAL A 175 -10.67 -19.83 -21.41
C VAL A 175 -10.17 -19.82 -19.98
N VAL A 176 -10.13 -21.00 -19.36
CA VAL A 176 -9.62 -21.18 -17.98
C VAL A 176 -8.25 -21.82 -18.02
N ARG A 177 -7.33 -21.31 -17.20
CA ARG A 177 -5.96 -21.85 -17.04
C ARG A 177 -5.55 -21.81 -15.58
N GLN A 178 -4.75 -22.78 -15.19
CA GLN A 178 -3.97 -22.72 -13.95
C GLN A 178 -2.58 -22.18 -14.26
N LEU A 179 -2.16 -21.18 -13.50
CA LEU A 179 -0.81 -20.62 -13.57
C LEU A 179 0.14 -21.35 -12.63
N ALA A 180 1.43 -21.33 -12.92
CA ALA A 180 2.47 -21.99 -12.11
C ALA A 180 2.45 -21.55 -10.63
N GLN A 181 2.09 -20.28 -10.35
CA GLN A 181 1.94 -19.77 -8.99
C GLN A 181 0.62 -20.16 -8.30
N GLY A 182 -0.07 -21.20 -8.75
CA GLY A 182 -1.25 -21.76 -8.11
C GLY A 182 -2.54 -20.96 -8.29
N LEU A 183 -2.54 -19.92 -9.12
CA LEU A 183 -3.75 -19.17 -9.46
C LEU A 183 -4.54 -19.88 -10.56
N VAL A 184 -5.84 -20.03 -10.39
CA VAL A 184 -6.76 -20.42 -11.45
C VAL A 184 -7.38 -19.15 -12.02
N ILE A 185 -7.11 -18.86 -13.29
CA ILE A 185 -7.57 -17.68 -14.01
C ILE A 185 -8.58 -18.03 -15.09
N ALA A 186 -9.48 -17.09 -15.39
CA ALA A 186 -10.36 -17.12 -16.55
C ALA A 186 -10.14 -15.86 -17.40
N LEU A 187 -9.86 -16.05 -18.68
CA LEU A 187 -9.86 -15.00 -19.69
C LEU A 187 -11.18 -15.03 -20.43
N SER A 188 -11.83 -13.90 -20.59
CA SER A 188 -13.12 -13.81 -21.28
C SER A 188 -13.21 -12.58 -22.18
N LEU A 189 -14.03 -12.68 -23.24
CA LEU A 189 -14.37 -11.60 -24.13
C LEU A 189 -15.89 -11.39 -24.08
N HIS A 190 -16.30 -10.15 -23.86
CA HIS A 190 -17.71 -9.78 -23.68
C HIS A 190 -18.19 -8.89 -24.81
N ASP A 191 -19.32 -9.25 -25.42
CA ASP A 191 -19.94 -8.51 -26.49
C ASP A 191 -21.08 -7.62 -25.96
N LEU A 192 -21.03 -6.35 -26.28
CA LEU A 192 -22.09 -5.38 -25.93
C LEU A 192 -23.11 -5.18 -27.04
N GLY A 193 -23.00 -5.97 -28.11
CA GLY A 193 -23.83 -5.83 -29.31
C GLY A 193 -23.28 -4.81 -30.32
N GLY A 194 -23.51 -5.07 -31.59
CA GLY A 194 -23.17 -4.14 -32.70
C GLY A 194 -21.81 -4.38 -33.36
N VAL A 195 -21.08 -5.42 -32.99
CA VAL A 195 -19.86 -5.84 -33.70
C VAL A 195 -20.21 -6.94 -34.70
N ASP A 196 -19.89 -6.76 -36.00
CA ASP A 196 -20.12 -7.77 -37.04
C ASP A 196 -19.25 -9.01 -36.76
N ASP A 197 -19.88 -10.14 -36.45
CA ASP A 197 -19.23 -11.43 -36.11
C ASP A 197 -18.36 -12.00 -37.24
N LYS A 198 -18.51 -11.51 -38.47
CA LYS A 198 -17.77 -12.01 -39.66
C LYS A 198 -16.25 -11.77 -39.60
N ALA A 199 -15.77 -10.82 -38.80
CA ALA A 199 -14.36 -10.47 -38.71
C ALA A 199 -13.58 -11.38 -37.73
N TRP A 200 -14.27 -12.12 -36.86
CA TRP A 200 -13.59 -12.89 -35.78
C TRP A 200 -13.84 -14.39 -35.87
N ARG A 201 -12.91 -15.09 -36.54
CA ARG A 201 -13.08 -16.51 -36.89
C ARG A 201 -12.83 -17.51 -35.74
N SER A 202 -12.22 -17.08 -34.61
CA SER A 202 -11.98 -17.98 -33.46
C SER A 202 -11.66 -17.23 -32.17
N PRO A 203 -12.65 -16.72 -31.41
CA PRO A 203 -12.41 -16.04 -30.14
C PRO A 203 -11.71 -16.92 -29.11
N THR A 204 -12.02 -18.21 -29.08
CA THR A 204 -11.41 -19.18 -28.16
C THR A 204 -9.91 -19.35 -28.42
N THR A 205 -9.50 -19.54 -29.69
CA THR A 205 -8.07 -19.68 -30.02
C THR A 205 -7.27 -18.44 -29.68
N THR A 206 -7.85 -17.26 -29.86
CA THR A 206 -7.18 -16.00 -29.49
C THR A 206 -7.01 -15.89 -27.99
N LEU A 207 -8.02 -16.28 -27.18
CA LEU A 207 -7.90 -16.35 -25.73
C LEU A 207 -6.90 -17.40 -25.27
N GLU A 208 -6.79 -18.55 -25.96
CA GLU A 208 -5.78 -19.57 -25.65
C GLU A 208 -4.36 -19.03 -25.82
N VAL A 209 -4.08 -18.34 -26.93
CA VAL A 209 -2.78 -17.69 -27.17
C VAL A 209 -2.50 -16.63 -26.12
N ALA A 210 -3.50 -15.85 -25.73
CA ALA A 210 -3.38 -14.85 -24.68
C ALA A 210 -3.10 -15.49 -23.30
N ALA A 211 -3.79 -16.58 -22.97
CA ALA A 211 -3.57 -17.34 -21.73
C ALA A 211 -2.15 -17.94 -21.67
N GLU A 212 -1.65 -18.44 -22.79
CA GLU A 212 -0.28 -18.93 -22.89
C GLU A 212 0.75 -17.81 -22.66
N ARG A 213 0.55 -16.62 -23.25
CA ARG A 213 1.40 -15.45 -23.00
C ARG A 213 1.43 -15.03 -21.54
N LEU A 214 0.31 -15.14 -20.84
CA LEU A 214 0.24 -14.88 -19.39
C LEU A 214 0.98 -15.94 -18.59
N SER A 215 0.92 -17.20 -19.00
CA SER A 215 1.62 -18.32 -18.33
C SER A 215 3.16 -18.21 -18.43
N LEU A 216 3.69 -17.67 -19.51
CA LEU A 216 5.12 -17.45 -19.72
C LEU A 216 5.70 -16.30 -18.87
N ALA A 217 4.88 -15.58 -18.09
CA ALA A 217 5.31 -14.43 -17.29
C ALA A 217 6.29 -14.78 -16.14
N PHE A 218 6.59 -16.04 -15.89
CA PHE A 218 7.18 -16.51 -14.64
C PHE A 218 8.49 -17.28 -14.81
N THR A 219 9.28 -16.96 -15.82
CA THR A 219 10.64 -17.49 -15.97
C THR A 219 11.63 -16.59 -15.22
N GLU A 220 12.19 -17.15 -14.13
CA GLU A 220 13.29 -16.66 -13.32
C GLU A 220 12.91 -15.66 -12.21
N ALA A 221 12.85 -16.18 -10.98
CA ALA A 221 12.93 -15.38 -9.76
C ALA A 221 14.37 -14.83 -9.65
N ASP A 222 14.51 -13.52 -9.72
CA ASP A 222 15.79 -12.86 -9.45
C ASP A 222 16.13 -13.04 -7.96
N SER A 223 17.38 -13.39 -7.65
CA SER A 223 17.78 -13.83 -6.30
C SER A 223 18.32 -12.69 -5.42
N SER A 224 17.89 -11.47 -5.63
CA SER A 224 18.18 -10.38 -4.70
C SER A 224 17.36 -10.56 -3.43
N GLU A 225 18.02 -10.65 -2.27
CA GLU A 225 17.30 -10.65 -1.00
C GLU A 225 16.79 -9.24 -0.71
N PRO A 226 15.46 -9.02 -0.71
CA PRO A 226 14.91 -7.70 -0.39
C PRO A 226 15.20 -7.34 1.07
N GLU A 227 15.62 -6.12 1.31
CA GLU A 227 15.89 -5.61 2.64
C GLU A 227 14.57 -5.45 3.41
N VAL A 228 14.33 -6.32 4.38
CA VAL A 228 13.15 -6.22 5.26
C VAL A 228 13.46 -5.30 6.42
N LEU A 229 12.61 -4.31 6.61
CA LEU A 229 12.70 -3.36 7.71
C LEU A 229 12.59 -4.08 9.06
N THR A 230 13.67 -4.02 9.84
CA THR A 230 13.76 -4.69 11.14
C THR A 230 13.57 -3.67 12.26
N ASP A 231 12.41 -3.70 12.89
CA ASP A 231 12.08 -2.87 14.06
C ASP A 231 12.22 -3.58 15.41
N GLY A 232 12.70 -4.84 15.38
CA GLY A 232 12.85 -5.67 16.58
C GLY A 232 11.54 -6.22 17.15
N ASP A 233 10.37 -5.81 16.64
CA ASP A 233 9.07 -6.32 17.10
C ASP A 233 8.86 -7.78 16.66
N THR A 234 8.47 -8.64 17.58
CA THR A 234 8.20 -10.07 17.38
C THR A 234 6.71 -10.41 17.44
N SER A 235 5.83 -9.42 17.40
CA SER A 235 4.38 -9.63 17.40
C SER A 235 3.92 -10.38 16.14
N THR A 236 2.75 -11.01 16.22
CA THR A 236 2.17 -11.72 15.07
C THR A 236 1.89 -10.79 13.92
N VAL A 237 1.47 -9.55 14.19
CA VAL A 237 1.19 -8.54 13.15
C VAL A 237 2.50 -8.13 12.46
N ALA A 238 3.59 -7.91 13.24
CA ALA A 238 4.90 -7.58 12.70
C ALA A 238 5.45 -8.67 11.78
N ARG A 239 5.28 -9.95 12.16
CA ARG A 239 5.72 -11.07 11.32
C ARG A 239 4.90 -11.21 10.04
N LEU A 240 3.57 -10.99 10.12
CA LEU A 240 2.72 -10.95 8.93
C LEU A 240 3.13 -9.78 8.01
N GLU A 241 3.39 -8.61 8.57
CA GLU A 241 3.86 -7.45 7.82
C GLU A 241 5.13 -7.76 7.04
N ARG A 242 6.15 -8.35 7.70
CA ARG A 242 7.41 -8.72 7.03
C ARG A 242 7.20 -9.74 5.92
N LEU A 243 6.34 -10.73 6.15
CA LEU A 243 5.97 -11.68 5.09
C LEU A 243 5.34 -10.97 3.89
N LEU A 244 4.40 -10.05 4.13
CA LEU A 244 3.77 -9.28 3.06
C LEU A 244 4.77 -8.37 2.33
N GLN A 245 5.71 -7.75 3.06
CA GLN A 245 6.80 -6.97 2.45
C GLN A 245 7.64 -7.80 1.50
N LEU A 246 8.10 -8.97 1.93
CA LEU A 246 8.88 -9.89 1.10
C LEU A 246 8.12 -10.28 -0.18
N VAL A 247 6.87 -10.69 -0.03
CA VAL A 247 6.05 -11.16 -1.15
C VAL A 247 5.64 -10.03 -2.10
N CYS A 248 5.41 -8.83 -1.59
CA CYS A 248 5.08 -7.67 -2.44
C CYS A 248 6.31 -7.03 -3.09
N ALA A 249 7.50 -7.18 -2.49
CA ALA A 249 8.76 -6.74 -3.09
C ALA A 249 9.18 -7.65 -4.26
N GLU A 250 8.97 -8.97 -4.11
CA GLU A 250 9.33 -10.00 -5.10
C GLU A 250 8.09 -10.81 -5.54
N PRO A 251 7.10 -10.16 -6.20
CA PRO A 251 5.82 -10.83 -6.49
C PRO A 251 5.91 -11.89 -7.59
N ASN A 252 7.02 -11.93 -8.32
CA ASN A 252 7.26 -12.91 -9.38
C ASN A 252 7.84 -14.22 -8.84
N GLY A 253 8.05 -14.30 -7.54
CA GLY A 253 8.50 -15.48 -6.81
C GLY A 253 9.64 -15.14 -5.86
N TYR A 254 9.38 -15.20 -4.57
CA TYR A 254 10.39 -15.07 -3.53
C TYR A 254 10.93 -16.43 -3.13
N ARG A 255 12.20 -16.70 -3.46
CA ARG A 255 12.86 -17.95 -3.07
C ARG A 255 13.33 -17.84 -1.61
N TYR A 256 12.67 -18.54 -0.71
CA TYR A 256 13.04 -18.53 0.70
C TYR A 256 14.14 -19.54 1.03
N SER A 257 15.07 -19.09 1.87
CA SER A 257 16.19 -19.86 2.40
C SER A 257 16.07 -20.03 3.92
N SER A 258 17.06 -20.62 4.56
CA SER A 258 17.18 -20.67 6.03
C SER A 258 17.21 -19.27 6.66
N GLY A 259 17.58 -18.22 5.92
CA GLY A 259 17.57 -16.83 6.36
C GLY A 259 16.18 -16.23 6.59
N MET A 260 15.12 -16.81 6.01
CA MET A 260 13.76 -16.30 6.18
C MET A 260 13.29 -16.22 7.64
N ALA A 261 13.71 -17.16 8.47
CA ALA A 261 13.40 -17.13 9.89
C ALA A 261 13.99 -15.89 10.60
N ALA A 262 15.19 -15.48 10.21
CA ALA A 262 15.82 -14.24 10.69
C ALA A 262 15.07 -13.00 10.19
N GLN A 263 14.67 -12.97 8.93
CA GLN A 263 13.88 -11.87 8.36
C GLN A 263 12.51 -11.71 9.02
N LEU A 264 11.88 -12.83 9.43
CA LEU A 264 10.62 -12.82 10.18
C LEU A 264 10.84 -12.66 11.71
N HIS A 265 12.06 -12.48 12.18
CA HIS A 265 12.43 -12.39 13.60
C HIS A 265 11.82 -13.52 14.45
N CYS A 266 11.99 -14.76 13.99
CA CYS A 266 11.52 -15.94 14.70
C CYS A 266 12.37 -17.17 14.40
N ASN A 267 12.12 -18.27 15.10
CA ASN A 267 12.73 -19.56 14.75
C ASN A 267 12.04 -20.18 13.52
N TRP A 268 12.72 -21.13 12.87
CA TRP A 268 12.23 -21.78 11.65
C TRP A 268 10.87 -22.47 11.81
N ALA A 269 10.61 -23.09 12.97
CA ALA A 269 9.31 -23.74 13.22
C ALA A 269 8.15 -22.73 13.24
N THR A 270 8.39 -21.54 13.77
CA THR A 270 7.42 -20.45 13.77
C THR A 270 7.26 -19.85 12.37
N ALA A 271 8.36 -19.63 11.64
CA ALA A 271 8.31 -19.13 10.27
C ALA A 271 7.48 -20.07 9.37
N ARG A 272 7.72 -21.39 9.47
CA ARG A 272 6.97 -22.40 8.75
C ARG A 272 5.46 -22.34 9.04
N LYS A 273 5.07 -22.23 10.32
CA LYS A 273 3.65 -22.09 10.71
C LYS A 273 3.00 -20.84 10.15
N ILE A 274 3.74 -19.73 10.07
CA ILE A 274 3.24 -18.48 9.48
C ILE A 274 3.00 -18.67 7.98
N ILE A 275 3.95 -19.28 7.27
CA ILE A 275 3.84 -19.58 5.84
C ILE A 275 2.67 -20.53 5.58
N GLU A 276 2.57 -21.64 6.31
CA GLU A 276 1.48 -22.61 6.21
C GLU A 276 0.11 -21.94 6.46
N SER A 277 0.02 -21.10 7.51
CA SER A 277 -1.21 -20.35 7.82
C SER A 277 -1.58 -19.32 6.75
N ALA A 278 -0.59 -18.61 6.19
CA ALA A 278 -0.84 -17.66 5.11
C ALA A 278 -1.24 -18.36 3.80
N SER A 279 -0.64 -19.52 3.52
CA SER A 279 -0.98 -20.35 2.35
C SER A 279 -2.39 -20.94 2.47
N SER A 280 -2.74 -21.52 3.62
CA SER A 280 -4.09 -22.06 3.85
C SER A 280 -5.21 -21.03 3.77
N GLN A 281 -4.89 -19.75 3.88
CA GLN A 281 -5.83 -18.64 3.72
C GLN A 281 -5.71 -17.94 2.36
N TYR A 282 -5.00 -18.55 1.41
CA TYR A 282 -4.82 -18.04 0.04
C TYR A 282 -4.18 -16.63 -0.04
N LEU A 283 -3.51 -16.20 1.02
CA LEU A 283 -2.77 -14.95 1.04
C LEU A 283 -1.49 -15.07 0.22
N ILE A 284 -0.84 -16.23 0.32
CA ILE A 284 0.31 -16.62 -0.49
C ILE A 284 0.07 -18.00 -1.11
N HIS A 285 0.84 -18.32 -2.15
CA HIS A 285 0.99 -19.68 -2.67
C HIS A 285 2.45 -20.12 -2.51
N THR A 286 2.67 -21.39 -2.19
CA THR A 286 4.03 -21.94 -2.05
C THR A 286 4.20 -23.11 -3.01
N ASP A 287 5.26 -23.03 -3.81
CA ASP A 287 5.70 -24.14 -4.66
C ASP A 287 7.15 -24.45 -4.33
N GLU A 288 7.44 -25.67 -3.88
CA GLU A 288 8.74 -26.10 -3.35
C GLU A 288 9.33 -25.08 -2.34
N LYS A 289 10.25 -24.23 -2.79
CA LYS A 289 10.93 -23.20 -1.97
C LYS A 289 10.65 -21.79 -2.45
N VAL A 290 9.61 -21.60 -3.26
CA VAL A 290 9.23 -20.29 -3.78
C VAL A 290 7.88 -19.91 -3.21
N ILE A 291 7.76 -18.65 -2.80
CA ILE A 291 6.51 -18.05 -2.32
C ILE A 291 6.04 -17.04 -3.37
N TYR A 292 4.78 -17.11 -3.71
CA TYR A 292 4.09 -16.19 -4.62
C TYR A 292 2.93 -15.50 -3.91
N PRO A 293 2.49 -14.32 -4.37
CA PRO A 293 1.22 -13.76 -3.95
C PRO A 293 0.06 -14.71 -4.26
N GLY A 294 -0.82 -14.93 -3.28
CA GLY A 294 -1.99 -15.77 -3.47
C GLY A 294 -3.20 -15.01 -4.03
N ALA A 295 -4.29 -15.75 -4.30
CA ALA A 295 -5.52 -15.17 -4.87
C ALA A 295 -6.11 -14.06 -4.00
N ARG A 296 -6.06 -14.18 -2.67
CA ARG A 296 -6.53 -13.13 -1.74
C ARG A 296 -5.69 -11.86 -1.85
N LEU A 297 -4.38 -11.99 -1.96
CA LEU A 297 -3.49 -10.83 -2.03
C LEU A 297 -3.66 -10.07 -3.35
N TYR A 298 -3.82 -10.78 -4.47
CA TYR A 298 -4.16 -10.15 -5.75
C TYR A 298 -5.54 -9.47 -5.73
N GLN A 299 -6.52 -10.01 -5.01
CA GLN A 299 -7.81 -9.33 -4.83
C GLN A 299 -7.64 -8.01 -4.05
N TRP A 300 -6.87 -8.03 -2.96
CA TRP A 300 -6.57 -6.81 -2.20
C TRP A 300 -5.84 -5.79 -3.08
N ALA A 301 -4.90 -6.22 -3.90
CA ALA A 301 -4.20 -5.36 -4.85
C ALA A 301 -5.15 -4.76 -5.90
N ALA A 302 -6.10 -5.55 -6.41
CA ALA A 302 -7.10 -5.06 -7.34
C ALA A 302 -8.05 -4.03 -6.71
N LEU A 303 -8.40 -4.19 -5.43
CA LEU A 303 -9.28 -3.28 -4.70
C LEU A 303 -8.59 -1.99 -4.25
N LEU A 304 -7.34 -2.08 -3.78
CA LEU A 304 -6.62 -0.97 -3.14
C LEU A 304 -5.51 -0.37 -4.01
N GLY A 305 -4.90 -1.17 -4.87
CA GLY A 305 -3.69 -0.77 -5.58
C GLY A 305 -3.93 0.13 -6.79
N SER A 306 -5.18 0.33 -7.23
CA SER A 306 -5.55 1.26 -8.31
C SER A 306 -5.65 2.71 -7.84
N GLU A 307 -5.79 2.94 -6.55
CA GLU A 307 -5.70 4.30 -6.01
C GLU A 307 -4.26 4.79 -6.14
N LYS A 308 -4.07 5.98 -6.75
CA LYS A 308 -2.75 6.63 -6.75
C LYS A 308 -2.34 6.84 -5.30
N CYS A 309 -1.38 6.05 -4.83
CA CYS A 309 -0.80 6.19 -3.51
C CYS A 309 0.09 7.44 -3.51
N SER A 310 -0.52 8.61 -3.34
CA SER A 310 0.23 9.85 -3.23
C SER A 310 1.08 9.82 -1.95
N PRO A 311 2.38 10.16 -2.01
CA PRO A 311 3.20 10.33 -0.81
C PRO A 311 2.54 11.21 0.25
N VAL A 312 1.80 12.23 -0.17
CA VAL A 312 1.02 13.13 0.69
C VAL A 312 -0.04 12.35 1.49
N GLN A 313 -0.81 11.48 0.83
CA GLN A 313 -1.86 10.70 1.51
C GLN A 313 -1.29 9.69 2.50
N LEU A 314 -0.10 9.14 2.21
CA LEU A 314 0.59 8.21 3.11
C LEU A 314 1.09 8.91 4.38
N CYS A 315 1.65 10.10 4.23
CA CYS A 315 2.14 10.89 5.36
C CYS A 315 0.98 11.42 6.22
N LYS A 316 -0.15 11.75 5.60
CA LYS A 316 -1.28 12.40 6.27
C LYS A 316 -1.77 11.65 7.50
N ALA A 317 -1.98 10.35 7.42
CA ALA A 317 -2.48 9.55 8.54
C ALA A 317 -1.50 9.56 9.75
N ILE A 318 -0.20 9.53 9.49
CA ILE A 318 0.85 9.57 10.53
C ILE A 318 0.92 10.97 11.14
N VAL A 319 0.86 12.00 10.31
CA VAL A 319 0.88 13.41 10.74
C VAL A 319 -0.37 13.73 11.57
N ASP A 320 -1.55 13.25 11.14
CA ASP A 320 -2.83 13.39 11.87
C ASP A 320 -2.78 12.76 13.27
N ALA A 321 -2.23 11.56 13.38
CA ALA A 321 -2.06 10.87 14.65
C ALA A 321 -1.16 11.68 15.59
N LEU A 322 -0.03 12.20 15.07
CA LEU A 322 0.90 12.99 15.85
C LEU A 322 0.29 14.33 16.31
N VAL A 323 -0.52 14.99 15.47
CA VAL A 323 -1.27 16.21 15.84
C VAL A 323 -2.28 15.91 16.94
N LYS A 324 -3.04 14.83 16.83
CA LYS A 324 -4.03 14.43 17.87
C LYS A 324 -3.34 14.19 19.22
N GLU A 325 -2.19 13.57 19.20
CA GLU A 325 -1.43 13.24 20.43
C GLU A 325 -0.74 14.44 21.06
N THR A 326 -0.23 15.37 20.26
CA THR A 326 0.61 16.50 20.73
C THR A 326 -0.15 17.83 20.82
N GLY A 327 -1.18 18.00 20.00
CA GLY A 327 -1.91 19.24 19.84
C GLY A 327 -1.16 20.33 19.07
N GLU A 328 0.05 20.03 18.59
CA GLU A 328 0.87 20.99 17.86
C GLU A 328 0.63 20.92 16.35
N THR A 329 0.94 21.99 15.63
CA THR A 329 0.95 22.00 14.17
C THR A 329 2.11 21.18 13.67
N ILE A 330 1.82 20.11 12.91
CA ILE A 330 2.81 19.22 12.35
C ILE A 330 2.80 19.33 10.82
N ALA A 331 4.00 19.40 10.24
CA ALA A 331 4.17 19.43 8.80
C ALA A 331 5.16 18.35 8.34
N CYS A 332 4.94 17.82 7.16
CA CYS A 332 5.84 16.91 6.47
C CYS A 332 6.50 17.65 5.30
N LEU A 333 7.82 17.79 5.33
CA LEU A 333 8.65 18.41 4.31
C LEU A 333 9.24 17.32 3.43
N SER A 334 9.10 17.43 2.11
CA SER A 334 9.84 16.62 1.14
C SER A 334 11.07 17.39 0.63
N TYR A 335 12.13 16.67 0.30
CA TYR A 335 13.30 17.19 -0.38
C TYR A 335 13.49 16.47 -1.70
N ASP A 336 13.60 17.25 -2.78
CA ASP A 336 13.93 16.76 -4.11
C ASP A 336 15.41 17.02 -4.41
N GLY A 337 16.20 15.95 -4.41
CA GLY A 337 17.65 16.03 -4.68
C GLY A 337 17.99 16.45 -6.12
N THR A 338 17.04 16.32 -7.06
CA THR A 338 17.28 16.71 -8.47
C THR A 338 17.18 18.22 -8.67
N THR A 339 16.25 18.85 -7.97
CA THR A 339 16.03 20.31 -8.02
C THR A 339 16.67 21.06 -6.84
N SER A 340 17.20 20.32 -5.85
CA SER A 340 17.69 20.85 -4.57
C SER A 340 16.66 21.69 -3.81
N LYS A 341 15.37 21.39 -3.98
CA LYS A 341 14.24 22.10 -3.37
C LYS A 341 13.59 21.28 -2.26
N ALA A 342 13.12 21.99 -1.25
CA ALA A 342 12.34 21.42 -0.17
C ALA A 342 10.99 22.14 -0.08
N GLN A 343 9.89 21.37 0.04
CA GLN A 343 8.53 21.91 0.11
C GLN A 343 7.69 21.11 1.11
N PHE A 344 6.81 21.79 1.83
CA PHE A 344 5.83 21.09 2.63
C PHE A 344 4.84 20.36 1.72
N MET A 345 4.77 19.03 1.85
CA MET A 345 3.80 18.20 1.14
C MET A 345 2.49 18.04 1.91
N GLU A 346 2.52 18.09 3.23
CA GLU A 346 1.35 18.02 4.10
C GLU A 346 1.55 18.89 5.33
N VAL A 347 0.51 19.60 5.73
CA VAL A 347 0.47 20.43 6.95
C VAL A 347 -0.85 20.19 7.64
N ILE A 348 -0.82 19.70 8.87
CA ILE A 348 -2.01 19.52 9.69
C ILE A 348 -1.88 20.44 10.90
N GLN A 349 -2.85 21.33 11.02
CA GLN A 349 -2.86 22.29 12.10
C GLN A 349 -3.22 21.64 13.43
N GLY A 350 -2.55 22.06 14.48
CA GLY A 350 -2.87 21.67 15.85
C GLY A 350 -4.27 22.14 16.25
N TRP A 351 -4.82 21.52 17.28
CA TRP A 351 -6.13 21.92 17.84
C TRP A 351 -6.04 23.07 18.88
N ARG A 352 -4.85 23.57 19.13
CA ARG A 352 -4.63 24.71 20.05
C ARG A 352 -5.06 26.04 19.43
N PRO A 353 -5.53 27.01 20.23
CA PRO A 353 -6.11 28.28 19.72
C PRO A 353 -5.14 29.11 18.87
N ILE A 354 -3.83 29.10 19.19
CA ILE A 354 -2.80 29.81 18.43
C ILE A 354 -2.05 28.83 17.55
N GLN A 355 -2.11 29.09 16.25
CA GLN A 355 -1.58 28.20 15.22
C GLN A 355 -0.79 29.00 14.18
N TYR A 356 0.17 28.34 13.52
CA TYR A 356 0.91 28.91 12.40
C TYR A 356 0.36 28.38 11.08
N LYS A 357 0.04 29.29 10.17
CA LYS A 357 -0.31 28.93 8.80
C LYS A 357 0.97 28.64 8.01
N LEU A 358 1.25 27.38 7.76
CA LEU A 358 2.30 26.93 6.85
C LEU A 358 1.66 26.62 5.49
N GLU A 359 2.33 27.00 4.40
CA GLU A 359 1.83 26.78 3.05
C GLU A 359 2.48 25.55 2.42
N THR A 360 1.68 24.72 1.75
CA THR A 360 2.16 23.57 0.98
C THR A 360 2.58 24.00 -0.43
N GLY A 361 3.55 23.29 -1.02
CA GLY A 361 4.03 23.57 -2.39
C GLY A 361 4.90 24.82 -2.54
N VAL A 362 5.26 25.48 -1.44
CA VAL A 362 6.16 26.64 -1.45
C VAL A 362 7.55 26.21 -1.00
N ASP A 363 8.58 26.73 -1.67
CA ASP A 363 9.98 26.40 -1.35
C ASP A 363 10.35 26.85 0.08
N VAL A 364 10.91 25.93 0.85
CA VAL A 364 11.34 26.15 2.23
C VAL A 364 12.87 26.27 2.26
N PRO A 365 13.43 27.36 2.83
CA PRO A 365 14.87 27.50 2.97
C PRO A 365 15.47 26.36 3.81
N LEU A 366 16.50 25.69 3.28
CA LEU A 366 17.15 24.59 4.00
C LEU A 366 17.98 25.05 5.21
N TYR A 367 18.43 26.30 5.21
CA TYR A 367 19.31 26.85 6.25
C TYR A 367 18.57 27.51 7.43
N ALA A 368 17.24 27.67 7.34
CA ALA A 368 16.47 28.40 8.34
C ALA A 368 15.29 27.60 8.88
N GLY A 369 15.17 27.52 10.18
CA GLY A 369 14.11 26.82 10.91
C GLY A 369 14.36 25.32 11.06
N GLY A 370 13.53 24.65 11.89
CA GLY A 370 13.73 23.25 12.21
C GLY A 370 13.61 22.32 10.99
N ALA A 371 12.56 22.46 10.18
CA ALA A 371 12.30 21.55 9.06
C ALA A 371 13.45 21.49 8.04
N GLY A 372 13.90 22.65 7.54
CA GLY A 372 14.96 22.70 6.52
C GLY A 372 16.30 22.21 7.02
N LYS A 373 16.73 22.66 8.22
CA LYS A 373 18.01 22.25 8.80
C LYS A 373 18.09 20.77 9.14
N ALA A 374 16.95 20.14 9.46
CA ALA A 374 16.90 18.69 9.65
C ALA A 374 17.31 17.92 8.39
N VAL A 375 16.91 18.39 7.22
CA VAL A 375 17.31 17.82 5.92
C VAL A 375 18.76 18.20 5.61
N LEU A 376 19.10 19.50 5.67
CA LEU A 376 20.43 19.99 5.30
C LEU A 376 21.55 19.31 6.07
N ALA A 377 21.30 18.96 7.32
CA ALA A 377 22.29 18.28 8.16
C ALA A 377 22.80 16.95 7.57
N TYR A 378 22.04 16.30 6.73
CA TYR A 378 22.37 14.99 6.14
C TYR A 378 22.67 15.05 4.64
N LEU A 379 22.64 16.24 4.04
CA LEU A 379 23.09 16.46 2.68
C LEU A 379 24.63 16.60 2.64
N PRO A 380 25.26 16.46 1.45
CA PRO A 380 26.68 16.74 1.26
C PRO A 380 27.04 18.16 1.75
N ALA A 381 28.22 18.34 2.36
CA ALA A 381 28.63 19.61 2.91
C ALA A 381 28.68 20.74 1.85
N THR A 382 28.97 20.41 0.61
CA THR A 382 28.96 21.33 -0.54
C THR A 382 27.61 22.01 -0.72
N VAL A 383 26.50 21.32 -0.47
CA VAL A 383 25.16 21.93 -0.56
C VAL A 383 25.02 23.09 0.44
N ALA A 384 25.46 22.89 1.68
CA ALA A 384 25.40 23.93 2.70
C ALA A 384 26.34 25.12 2.38
N ASP A 385 27.46 24.84 1.74
CA ASP A 385 28.47 25.87 1.39
C ASP A 385 28.04 26.74 0.19
N GLU A 386 27.24 26.19 -0.71
CA GLU A 386 26.70 26.88 -1.90
C GLU A 386 25.43 27.69 -1.63
N LEU A 387 24.77 27.48 -0.47
CA LEU A 387 23.54 28.22 -0.14
C LEU A 387 23.79 29.71 0.07
N LYS A 388 22.94 30.53 -0.53
CA LYS A 388 22.89 31.96 -0.22
C LYS A 388 22.11 32.14 1.09
N LEU A 389 22.80 32.54 2.15
CA LEU A 389 22.21 32.75 3.48
C LEU A 389 21.63 34.17 3.59
N GLU A 390 20.34 34.29 3.23
CA GLU A 390 19.62 35.56 3.34
C GLU A 390 19.03 35.72 4.76
N ARG A 391 19.01 36.94 5.27
CA ARG A 391 18.38 37.27 6.56
C ARG A 391 16.86 37.29 6.39
N ILE A 392 16.16 36.32 6.95
CA ILE A 392 14.68 36.25 6.95
C ILE A 392 14.14 36.94 8.20
N THR A 393 14.79 36.71 9.33
CA THR A 393 14.52 37.34 10.62
C THR A 393 15.86 37.75 11.27
N ASP A 394 15.81 38.43 12.41
CA ASP A 394 17.02 38.74 13.17
C ASP A 394 17.71 37.52 13.77
N ALA A 395 16.95 36.41 13.95
CA ALA A 395 17.47 35.15 14.46
C ALA A 395 18.00 34.21 13.36
N THR A 396 17.84 34.56 12.06
CA THR A 396 18.32 33.73 10.95
C THR A 396 19.83 33.58 10.97
N ILE A 397 20.35 32.37 10.83
CA ILE A 397 21.78 32.10 10.67
C ILE A 397 22.23 32.59 9.29
N THR A 398 23.13 33.58 9.27
CA THR A 398 23.68 34.21 8.06
C THR A 398 25.16 33.92 7.84
N SER A 399 25.78 33.11 8.71
CA SER A 399 27.20 32.72 8.63
C SER A 399 27.31 31.22 8.33
N HIS A 400 28.07 30.86 7.29
CA HIS A 400 28.35 29.46 6.98
C HIS A 400 29.08 28.70 8.10
N ALA A 401 29.96 29.42 8.85
CA ALA A 401 30.65 28.81 9.97
C ALA A 401 29.67 28.43 11.09
N THR A 402 28.74 29.32 11.43
CA THR A 402 27.69 29.07 12.43
C THR A 402 26.75 27.99 11.96
N LEU A 403 26.35 28.01 10.67
CA LEU A 403 25.49 27.01 10.09
C LEU A 403 26.14 25.60 10.16
N ARG A 404 27.41 25.47 9.77
CA ARG A 404 28.16 24.21 9.86
C ARG A 404 28.24 23.65 11.28
N ALA A 405 28.46 24.51 12.28
CA ALA A 405 28.47 24.08 13.68
C ALA A 405 27.09 23.59 14.14
N ASP A 406 26.01 24.27 13.75
CA ASP A 406 24.65 23.84 14.07
C ASP A 406 24.30 22.51 13.35
N LEU A 407 24.61 22.36 12.06
CA LEU A 407 24.41 21.11 11.32
C LEU A 407 25.18 19.94 11.93
N HIS A 408 26.39 20.16 12.43
CA HIS A 408 27.14 19.12 13.16
C HIS A 408 26.42 18.69 14.42
N SER A 409 25.91 19.66 15.20
CA SER A 409 25.13 19.39 16.40
C SER A 409 23.81 18.66 16.09
N ILE A 410 23.15 19.01 14.98
CA ILE A 410 21.93 18.34 14.51
C ILE A 410 22.21 16.87 14.19
N ARG A 411 23.30 16.57 13.47
CA ARG A 411 23.71 15.17 13.18
C ARG A 411 23.96 14.38 14.45
N ALA A 412 24.61 14.96 15.44
CA ALA A 412 24.93 14.29 16.71
C ALA A 412 23.67 13.93 17.51
N ARG A 413 22.66 14.81 17.57
CA ARG A 413 21.42 14.60 18.33
C ARG A 413 20.28 13.97 17.53
N GLY A 414 20.35 13.97 16.19
CA GLY A 414 19.35 13.39 15.29
C GLY A 414 18.09 14.23 15.04
N TRP A 415 18.09 15.51 15.45
CA TRP A 415 16.98 16.42 15.24
C TRP A 415 17.46 17.88 15.22
N SER A 416 16.67 18.78 14.65
CA SER A 416 16.97 20.19 14.53
C SER A 416 15.96 21.05 15.29
N MET A 417 16.35 22.27 15.58
CA MET A 417 15.47 23.33 16.08
C MET A 417 15.76 24.63 15.38
N GLY A 418 14.75 25.49 15.29
CA GLY A 418 14.89 26.89 14.82
C GLY A 418 14.02 27.78 15.68
N ASP A 419 14.65 28.73 16.37
CA ASP A 419 13.98 29.63 17.29
C ASP A 419 13.84 31.00 16.64
N GLY A 420 12.65 31.26 16.05
CA GLY A 420 12.38 32.51 15.32
C GLY A 420 13.16 32.70 14.01
N GLU A 421 13.91 31.70 13.54
CA GLU A 421 14.82 31.81 12.39
C GLU A 421 14.13 32.07 11.04
N ARG A 422 12.97 31.46 10.81
CA ARG A 422 12.19 31.54 9.57
C ARG A 422 10.89 32.31 9.74
N VAL A 423 10.23 32.11 10.86
CA VAL A 423 8.96 32.76 11.20
C VAL A 423 9.13 33.39 12.58
N LEU A 424 8.94 34.69 12.67
CA LEU A 424 9.04 35.41 13.92
C LEU A 424 8.00 34.86 14.94
N GLY A 425 8.45 34.65 16.17
CA GLY A 425 7.59 34.12 17.24
C GLY A 425 7.34 32.63 17.18
N ALA A 426 7.90 31.90 16.20
CA ALA A 426 7.77 30.47 16.05
C ALA A 426 9.01 29.72 16.54
N PHE A 427 8.81 28.67 17.34
CA PHE A 427 9.82 27.68 17.67
C PHE A 427 9.53 26.40 16.85
N GLY A 428 10.42 26.06 15.94
CA GLY A 428 10.30 24.90 15.07
C GLY A 428 11.24 23.78 15.47
N ILE A 429 10.73 22.56 15.53
CA ILE A 429 11.49 21.32 15.72
C ILE A 429 11.39 20.51 14.44
N GLY A 430 12.51 19.92 13.97
CA GLY A 430 12.53 19.08 12.77
C GLY A 430 13.25 17.75 13.03
N VAL A 431 12.66 16.65 12.53
CA VAL A 431 13.27 15.33 12.57
C VAL A 431 13.34 14.78 11.14
N PRO A 432 14.54 14.43 10.63
CA PRO A 432 14.69 13.96 9.26
C PRO A 432 14.08 12.56 9.09
N PHE A 433 13.56 12.25 7.89
CA PHE A 433 13.26 10.88 7.48
C PHE A 433 14.10 10.49 6.26
N PHE A 434 14.35 9.19 6.16
CA PHE A 434 15.27 8.63 5.18
C PHE A 434 14.52 7.61 4.33
N ILE A 435 14.87 7.55 3.04
CA ILE A 435 14.46 6.52 2.09
C ILE A 435 15.74 5.90 1.54
N ASP A 436 15.90 4.57 1.63
CA ASP A 436 17.09 3.85 1.18
C ASP A 436 18.40 4.46 1.73
N GLY A 437 18.41 4.87 3.00
CA GLY A 437 19.55 5.49 3.67
C GLY A 437 19.85 6.95 3.29
N GLN A 438 19.12 7.52 2.33
CA GLN A 438 19.24 8.91 1.88
C GLN A 438 18.18 9.78 2.56
N VAL A 439 18.58 11.00 2.99
CA VAL A 439 17.59 11.94 3.52
C VAL A 439 16.61 12.36 2.43
N ALA A 440 15.32 12.16 2.68
CA ALA A 440 14.26 12.45 1.72
C ALA A 440 13.32 13.58 2.21
N GLY A 441 13.43 13.98 3.47
CA GLY A 441 12.60 15.02 4.02
C GLY A 441 12.69 15.11 5.53
N SER A 442 11.72 15.79 6.14
CA SER A 442 11.60 15.90 7.59
C SER A 442 10.15 16.03 8.06
N ILE A 443 9.87 15.56 9.26
CA ILE A 443 8.67 15.95 10.01
C ILE A 443 9.05 17.16 10.87
N SER A 444 8.19 18.18 10.91
CA SER A 444 8.39 19.34 11.77
C SER A 444 7.19 19.64 12.63
N ALA A 445 7.45 20.04 13.89
CA ALA A 445 6.48 20.63 14.78
C ALA A 445 6.73 22.13 14.87
N THR A 446 5.67 22.94 14.84
CA THR A 446 5.76 24.39 15.00
C THR A 446 4.96 24.79 16.23
N ILE A 447 5.65 25.39 17.19
CA ILE A 447 5.17 25.79 18.50
C ILE A 447 5.32 27.31 18.65
N PRO A 448 4.35 28.02 19.23
CA PRO A 448 4.56 29.42 19.61
C PRO A 448 5.74 29.59 20.56
N GLN A 449 6.61 30.51 20.24
CA GLN A 449 7.89 30.72 20.96
C GLN A 449 7.69 30.97 22.48
N TYR A 450 6.59 31.66 22.86
CA TYR A 450 6.25 31.90 24.27
C TYR A 450 5.89 30.61 25.05
N ARG A 451 5.51 29.51 24.35
CA ARG A 451 5.21 28.23 24.96
C ARG A 451 6.37 27.23 24.92
N LYS A 452 7.51 27.65 24.42
CA LYS A 452 8.71 26.78 24.27
C LYS A 452 9.09 26.11 25.61
N GLU A 453 9.04 26.84 26.72
CA GLU A 453 9.41 26.36 28.04
C GLU A 453 8.35 25.40 28.65
N GLU A 454 7.11 25.50 28.21
CA GLU A 454 6.03 24.59 28.62
C GLU A 454 6.02 23.27 27.84
N CYS A 455 6.75 23.21 26.73
CA CYS A 455 6.79 22.04 25.86
C CYS A 455 7.86 21.05 26.34
N ASP A 456 7.46 19.80 26.58
CA ASP A 456 8.40 18.70 26.77
C ASP A 456 9.02 18.31 25.42
N VAL A 457 10.04 19.10 25.01
CA VAL A 457 10.75 18.91 23.73
C VAL A 457 11.33 17.50 23.59
N PRO A 458 11.98 16.90 24.58
CA PRO A 458 12.45 15.51 24.51
C PRO A 458 11.34 14.52 24.16
N ALA A 459 10.22 14.56 24.89
CA ALA A 459 9.08 13.66 24.63
C ALA A 459 8.48 13.89 23.23
N LEU A 460 8.34 15.13 22.79
CA LEU A 460 7.86 15.45 21.45
C LEU A 460 8.81 14.92 20.36
N VAL A 461 10.12 15.12 20.52
CA VAL A 461 11.13 14.62 19.58
C VAL A 461 11.10 13.11 19.46
N GLU A 462 10.95 12.36 20.54
CA GLU A 462 10.86 10.88 20.46
C GLU A 462 9.61 10.43 19.67
N LYS A 463 8.46 11.08 19.87
CA LYS A 463 7.24 10.82 19.06
C LYS A 463 7.48 11.15 17.59
N MET A 464 8.12 12.28 17.30
CA MET A 464 8.47 12.69 15.95
C MET A 464 9.46 11.72 15.29
N LYS A 465 10.43 11.16 16.03
CA LYS A 465 11.36 10.14 15.52
C LYS A 465 10.63 8.85 15.14
N VAL A 466 9.64 8.42 15.93
CA VAL A 466 8.79 7.27 15.58
C VAL A 466 8.03 7.54 14.29
N ALA A 467 7.35 8.68 14.20
CA ALA A 467 6.61 9.08 13.01
C ALA A 467 7.51 9.21 11.76
N SER A 468 8.71 9.79 11.93
CA SER A 468 9.72 9.93 10.88
C SER A 468 10.16 8.59 10.31
N ARG A 469 10.48 7.61 11.17
CA ARG A 469 10.81 6.24 10.72
C ARG A 469 9.65 5.61 9.95
N ARG A 470 8.41 5.73 10.46
CA ARG A 470 7.21 5.20 9.79
C ARG A 470 7.00 5.80 8.40
N ILE A 471 7.17 7.13 8.25
CA ILE A 471 7.09 7.80 6.94
C ILE A 471 8.17 7.31 5.99
N GLY A 472 9.43 7.27 6.42
CA GLY A 472 10.53 6.75 5.59
C GLY A 472 10.25 5.34 5.10
N GLN A 473 9.79 4.46 5.99
CA GLN A 473 9.39 3.09 5.69
C GLN A 473 8.24 2.98 4.69
N LEU A 474 7.22 3.83 4.80
CA LEU A 474 6.11 3.85 3.84
C LEU A 474 6.56 4.33 2.47
N LEU A 475 7.35 5.39 2.43
CA LEU A 475 7.79 6.00 1.18
C LEU A 475 8.81 5.13 0.43
N SER A 476 9.65 4.34 1.12
CA SER A 476 10.56 3.38 0.48
C SER A 476 9.85 2.27 -0.31
N LEU A 477 8.60 1.98 0.01
CA LEU A 477 7.80 0.98 -0.69
C LEU A 477 7.11 1.51 -1.97
N VAL A 478 7.05 2.83 -2.15
CA VAL A 478 6.35 3.50 -3.26
C VAL A 478 7.30 3.96 -4.38
N LYS A 479 8.60 3.88 -4.12
CA LYS A 479 9.66 4.27 -5.05
C LYS A 479 9.83 3.33 -6.24
#